data_d7db6819c01824668e9725661c38bf01
#
_entry.id   d7db6819c01824668e9725661c38bf01
#
_cell.length_a   1.000
_cell.length_b   1.000
_cell.length_c   1.000
_cell.angle_alpha   90.00
_cell.angle_beta   90.00
_cell.angle_gamma   90.00
#
_symmetry.space_group_name_H-M   'P 1'
#
loop_
_entity.id
_entity.type
_entity.pdbx_description
1 polymer ?
#
loop_
_entity_poly.entity_id
_entity_poly.type
_entity_poly.pdbx_seq_one_letter_code
_entity_poly.pdbx_strand_id
1 'polypeptide(L)'
;MENERLVEIKVFGQTYTVKTEAEENYIQEVAKYVNEKMDEVLKKTKSVSTLNVAILTALNIADDLLKEKRKRIALLQEIEARSKNLVEKIDIKMGGMELEKTTING
;
A
#
# COMPACT_ATOMS: atom_id res chain seq x y z
N MET A 1 19.96 12.73 12.00
CA MET A 1 19.90 12.40 12.14
C MET A 1 19.54 11.90 12.83
N GLU A 2 19.46 11.81 13.19
CA GLU A 2 19.21 11.27 13.86
C GLU A 2 18.24 11.38 14.65
N ASN A 3 17.15 11.28 14.50
CA ASN A 3 16.01 11.26 15.28
C ASN A 3 15.60 9.87 15.52
N GLU A 4 16.55 8.98 15.59
CA GLU A 4 16.24 7.62 15.90
C GLU A 4 15.75 7.49 17.30
N ARG A 5 14.76 6.67 17.51
CA ARG A 5 14.21 6.43 18.83
C ARG A 5 13.97 4.93 19.00
N LEU A 6 13.87 4.54 20.25
CA LEU A 6 13.57 3.14 20.56
C LEU A 6 12.10 3.07 20.95
N VAL A 7 11.35 2.23 20.30
CA VAL A 7 9.93 2.09 20.57
C VAL A 7 9.65 0.64 20.94
N GLU A 8 8.95 0.43 22.04
CA GLU A 8 8.56 -0.92 22.41
C GLU A 8 7.23 -1.26 21.80
N ILE A 9 7.15 -2.43 21.19
CA ILE A 9 5.91 -2.89 20.61
C ILE A 9 5.62 -4.29 21.12
N LYS A 10 4.37 -4.66 21.11
CA LYS A 10 3.99 -5.99 21.51
C LYS A 10 3.41 -6.68 20.30
N VAL A 11 4.00 -7.81 19.93
CA VAL A 11 3.53 -8.56 18.79
C VAL A 11 3.40 -10.02 19.20
N PHE A 12 2.24 -10.58 19.02
CA PHE A 12 1.96 -11.97 19.32
C PHE A 12 2.33 -12.29 20.78
N GLY A 13 2.02 -11.36 21.66
CA GLY A 13 2.26 -11.56 23.08
C GLY A 13 3.65 -11.30 23.56
N GLN A 14 4.59 -10.95 22.69
CA GLN A 14 5.95 -10.69 23.09
C GLN A 14 6.32 -9.24 22.83
N THR A 15 7.22 -8.73 23.65
CA THR A 15 7.64 -7.35 23.54
C THR A 15 8.96 -7.26 22.76
N TYR A 16 8.98 -6.35 21.82
CA TYR A 16 10.17 -6.09 21.01
C TYR A 16 10.50 -4.62 21.07
N THR A 17 11.78 -4.31 21.01
CA THR A 17 12.22 -2.92 20.95
C THR A 17 12.70 -2.64 19.54
N VAL A 18 12.10 -1.66 18.92
CA VAL A 18 12.40 -1.32 17.53
C VAL A 18 13.12 0.03 17.50
N LYS A 19 14.19 0.09 16.73
CA LYS A 19 14.91 1.32 16.56
C LYS A 19 14.42 1.94 15.24
N THR A 20 13.92 3.15 15.29
CA THR A 20 13.27 3.72 14.14
C THR A 20 13.28 5.24 14.19
N GLU A 21 13.18 5.87 13.03
CA GLU A 21 13.00 7.31 12.97
C GLU A 21 11.52 7.67 12.91
N ALA A 22 10.66 6.69 12.76
CA ALA A 22 9.24 6.94 12.67
C ALA A 22 8.68 7.32 14.04
N GLU A 23 7.53 7.96 14.03
CA GLU A 23 6.90 8.36 15.28
C GLU A 23 6.32 7.18 16.01
N GLU A 24 6.28 7.30 17.32
CA GLU A 24 5.84 6.19 18.15
C GLU A 24 4.42 5.77 17.82
N ASN A 25 3.52 6.73 17.63
CA ASN A 25 2.15 6.39 17.31
C ASN A 25 2.04 5.57 16.05
N TYR A 26 2.84 5.94 15.06
CA TYR A 26 2.83 5.20 13.80
C TYR A 26 3.33 3.77 14.01
N ILE A 27 4.39 3.62 14.79
CA ILE A 27 4.94 2.28 15.02
C ILE A 27 3.95 1.42 15.80
N GLN A 28 3.21 2.01 16.74
CA GLN A 28 2.18 1.27 17.45
C GLN A 28 1.06 0.85 16.50
N GLU A 29 0.76 1.68 15.53
CA GLU A 29 -0.23 1.35 14.53
C GLU A 29 0.23 0.18 13.67
N VAL A 30 1.50 0.17 13.31
CA VAL A 30 2.07 -0.92 12.54
C VAL A 30 1.97 -2.23 13.33
N ALA A 31 2.33 -2.17 14.62
CA ALA A 31 2.26 -3.36 15.46
C ALA A 31 0.83 -3.88 15.58
N LYS A 32 -0.13 -2.98 15.68
CA LYS A 32 -1.52 -3.37 15.78
C LYS A 32 -1.97 -4.07 14.50
N TYR A 33 -1.56 -3.53 13.35
CA TYR A 33 -1.92 -4.13 12.08
C TYR A 33 -1.34 -5.54 11.97
N VAL A 34 -0.09 -5.71 12.37
CA VAL A 34 0.54 -7.02 12.31
C VAL A 34 -0.20 -8.00 13.21
N ASN A 35 -0.55 -7.56 14.42
CA ASN A 35 -1.29 -8.42 15.35
C ASN A 35 -2.63 -8.85 14.77
N GLU A 36 -3.31 -7.95 14.11
CA GLU A 36 -4.60 -8.28 13.50
C GLU A 36 -4.43 -9.30 12.38
N LYS A 37 -3.37 -9.17 11.60
CA LYS A 37 -3.11 -10.13 10.55
C LYS A 37 -2.72 -11.49 11.11
N MET A 38 -1.96 -11.51 12.19
CA MET A 38 -1.60 -12.77 12.83
C MET A 38 -2.83 -13.46 13.40
N ASP A 39 -3.76 -12.69 13.95
CA ASP A 39 -5.00 -13.27 14.45
C ASP A 39 -5.81 -13.90 13.32
N GLU A 40 -5.84 -13.27 12.17
CA GLU A 40 -6.54 -13.83 11.02
C GLU A 40 -5.95 -15.18 10.62
N VAL A 41 -4.62 -15.26 10.61
CA VAL A 41 -3.96 -16.50 10.26
C VAL A 41 -4.29 -17.58 11.28
N LEU A 42 -4.24 -17.21 12.55
CA LEU A 42 -4.53 -18.17 13.61
C LEU A 42 -5.93 -18.72 13.51
N LYS A 43 -6.88 -17.92 13.12
CA LYS A 43 -8.26 -18.39 13.01
C LYS A 43 -8.43 -19.37 11.88
N LYS A 44 -7.61 -19.28 10.87
CA LYS A 44 -7.74 -20.14 9.71
C LYS A 44 -6.86 -21.37 9.73
N THR A 45 -5.85 -21.39 10.61
CA THR A 45 -4.97 -22.51 10.64
C THR A 45 -5.05 -23.18 11.97
N LYS A 46 -4.86 -24.48 12.02
CA LYS A 46 -4.89 -25.16 13.25
C LYS A 46 -3.51 -25.40 13.62
N SER A 47 -3.15 -25.53 14.69
CA SER A 47 -1.94 -26.04 15.21
C SER A 47 -0.70 -25.75 14.37
N VAL A 48 -0.24 -24.59 14.31
CA VAL A 48 1.01 -24.27 13.66
C VAL A 48 1.94 -23.59 14.62
N SER A 49 3.20 -23.69 14.34
CA SER A 49 4.20 -23.06 15.17
C SER A 49 4.15 -21.54 15.01
N THR A 50 4.71 -20.85 15.99
CA THR A 50 4.79 -19.40 15.93
C THR A 50 5.51 -18.94 14.67
N LEU A 51 6.57 -19.66 14.30
CA LEU A 51 7.31 -19.30 13.10
C LEU A 51 6.43 -19.40 11.86
N ASN A 52 5.65 -20.48 11.76
CA ASN A 52 4.77 -20.63 10.61
C ASN A 52 3.70 -19.55 10.57
N VAL A 53 3.16 -19.18 11.72
CA VAL A 53 2.19 -18.10 11.77
C VAL A 53 2.83 -16.81 11.28
N ALA A 54 4.05 -16.54 11.70
CA ALA A 54 4.73 -15.33 11.28
C ALA A 54 4.97 -15.30 9.77
N ILE A 55 5.38 -16.44 9.23
CA ILE A 55 5.64 -16.51 7.80
C ILE A 55 4.36 -16.35 6.99
N LEU A 56 3.29 -17.02 7.41
CA LEU A 56 2.02 -16.90 6.71
C LEU A 56 1.48 -15.47 6.82
N THR A 57 1.68 -14.86 7.97
CA THR A 57 1.26 -13.47 8.16
C THR A 57 2.02 -12.55 7.20
N ALA A 58 3.34 -12.75 7.10
CA ALA A 58 4.14 -11.94 6.20
C ALA A 58 3.70 -12.13 4.76
N LEU A 59 3.39 -13.36 4.37
CA LEU A 59 2.92 -13.62 3.01
C LEU A 59 1.57 -12.95 2.75
N ASN A 60 0.69 -12.99 3.73
CA ASN A 60 -0.62 -12.34 3.57
C ASN A 60 -0.49 -10.82 3.45
N ILE A 61 0.39 -10.24 4.27
CA ILE A 61 0.60 -8.80 4.20
C ILE A 61 1.21 -8.43 2.86
N ALA A 62 2.18 -9.20 2.39
CA ALA A 62 2.80 -8.93 1.10
C ALA A 62 1.78 -9.08 -0.03
N ASP A 63 0.92 -10.07 0.07
CA ASP A 63 -0.12 -10.29 -0.93
C ASP A 63 -1.05 -9.08 -0.99
N ASP A 64 -1.49 -8.60 0.17
CA ASP A 64 -2.36 -7.43 0.22
C ASP A 64 -1.67 -6.22 -0.37
N LEU A 65 -0.41 -6.03 -0.05
CA LEU A 65 0.35 -4.90 -0.55
C LEU A 65 0.48 -4.93 -2.07
N LEU A 66 0.80 -6.08 -2.62
CA LEU A 66 0.96 -6.20 -4.06
C LEU A 66 -0.35 -6.01 -4.80
N LYS A 67 -1.45 -6.50 -4.21
CA LYS A 67 -2.76 -6.26 -4.79
C LYS A 67 -3.11 -4.79 -4.80
N GLU A 68 -2.79 -4.11 -3.72
CA GLU A 68 -3.04 -2.67 -3.64
C GLU A 68 -2.22 -1.91 -4.67
N LYS A 69 -0.97 -2.32 -4.84
CA LYS A 69 -0.12 -1.66 -5.83
C LYS A 69 -0.67 -1.85 -7.24
N ARG A 70 -1.13 -3.05 -7.55
CA ARG A 70 -1.68 -3.32 -8.86
C ARG A 70 -2.94 -2.52 -9.12
N LYS A 71 -3.79 -2.42 -8.10
CA LYS A 71 -4.98 -1.62 -8.22
C LYS A 71 -4.65 -0.15 -8.46
N ARG A 72 -3.66 0.34 -7.76
CA ARG A 72 -3.28 1.73 -7.90
C ARG A 72 -2.74 2.00 -9.29
N ILE A 73 -1.91 1.10 -9.81
CA ILE A 73 -1.36 1.27 -11.15
C ILE A 73 -2.49 1.24 -12.17
N ALA A 74 -3.42 0.31 -12.05
CA ALA A 74 -4.53 0.22 -12.98
C ALA A 74 -5.39 1.48 -12.93
N LEU A 75 -5.61 2.01 -11.74
CA LEU A 75 -6.40 3.21 -11.59
C LEU A 75 -5.72 4.41 -12.21
N LEU A 76 -4.42 4.52 -12.02
CA LEU A 76 -3.67 5.62 -12.61
C LEU A 76 -3.70 5.55 -14.13
N GLN A 77 -3.60 4.35 -14.68
CA GLN A 77 -3.66 4.18 -16.11
C GLN A 77 -5.04 4.56 -16.64
N GLU A 78 -6.08 4.24 -15.90
CA GLU A 78 -7.42 4.59 -16.30
C GLU A 78 -7.62 6.11 -16.25
N ILE A 79 -7.14 6.74 -15.22
CA ILE A 79 -7.25 8.19 -15.09
C ILE A 79 -6.52 8.86 -16.24
N GLU A 80 -5.33 8.37 -16.56
CA GLU A 80 -4.55 8.92 -17.64
C GLU A 80 -5.28 8.81 -18.96
N ALA A 81 -5.89 7.66 -19.22
CA ALA A 81 -6.63 7.45 -20.45
C ALA A 81 -7.82 8.39 -20.55
N ARG A 82 -8.50 8.59 -19.44
CA ARG A 82 -9.65 9.49 -19.45
C ARG A 82 -9.24 10.93 -19.65
N SER A 83 -8.14 11.30 -19.02
CA SER A 83 -7.64 12.66 -19.16
C SER A 83 -7.30 12.94 -20.61
N LYS A 84 -6.66 11.98 -21.26
CA LYS A 84 -6.32 12.13 -22.64
C LYS A 84 -7.55 12.32 -23.49
N ASN A 85 -8.55 11.50 -23.27
CA ASN A 85 -9.77 11.59 -24.03
C ASN A 85 -10.47 12.94 -23.84
N LEU A 86 -10.44 13.44 -22.63
CA LEU A 86 -11.06 14.71 -22.36
C LEU A 86 -10.36 15.84 -23.08
N VAL A 87 -9.06 15.81 -23.08
CA VAL A 87 -8.31 16.85 -23.75
C VAL A 87 -8.53 16.80 -25.25
N GLU A 88 -8.57 15.62 -25.80
CA GLU A 88 -8.82 15.48 -27.23
C GLU A 88 -10.20 16.02 -27.58
N LYS A 89 -11.17 15.76 -26.74
CA LYS A 89 -12.50 16.27 -27.01
C LYS A 89 -12.55 17.79 -26.92
N ILE A 90 -11.82 18.32 -26.00
CA ILE A 90 -11.76 19.77 -25.87
C ILE A 90 -11.13 20.38 -27.11
N ASP A 91 -10.06 19.78 -27.59
CA ASP A 91 -9.42 20.26 -28.78
C ASP A 91 -10.39 20.28 -29.95
N ILE A 92 -11.14 19.22 -30.10
CA ILE A 92 -12.10 19.17 -31.17
C ILE A 92 -13.10 20.29 -31.05
N LYS A 93 -13.53 20.56 -29.81
CA LYS A 93 -14.49 21.57 -29.65
C LYS A 93 -13.95 22.92 -29.96
N MET A 94 -12.75 23.16 -29.71
CA MET A 94 -12.21 24.40 -29.90
C MET A 94 -12.13 24.68 -31.34
N GLY A 95 -12.56 23.94 -32.05
CA GLY A 95 -12.65 24.28 -33.21
C GLY A 95 -11.79 24.35 -34.10
N GLY A 96 -11.85 24.83 -34.84
CA GLY A 96 -11.11 24.91 -35.65
C GLY A 96 -9.81 24.79 -35.53
N MET A 97 -9.47 24.78 -34.68
CA MET A 97 -8.28 24.81 -34.43
C MET A 97 -7.69 23.66 -34.62
N GLU A 98 -7.44 23.16 -35.00
CA GLU A 98 -6.85 22.17 -35.09
C GLU A 98 -6.41 21.37 -34.50
N LEU A 99 -6.22 20.93 -34.31
CA LEU A 99 -5.97 20.19 -33.77
C LEU A 99 -5.17 19.39 -33.64
N GLU A 100 -4.43 19.34 -33.50
CA GLU A 100 -3.55 18.68 -33.31
C GLU A 100 -3.54 17.95 -32.36
N LYS A 101 -3.88 17.43 -32.00
CA LYS A 101 -4.07 16.73 -31.07
C LYS A 101 -3.07 16.30 -30.50
N THR A 102 -2.59 16.15 -30.37
CA THR A 102 -1.63 15.70 -30.02
C THR A 102 -1.03 15.97 -29.05
N THR A 103 -1.02 16.79 -28.73
CA THR A 103 -0.51 17.21 -27.72
C THR A 103 -0.45 16.41 -26.68
N ILE A 104 -1.27 15.85 -26.32
CA ILE A 104 -1.27 15.17 -25.19
C ILE A 104 -0.65 14.00 -25.31
N ASN A 105 -0.45 13.52 -26.21
CA ASN A 105 0.08 12.42 -26.19
C ASN A 105 1.23 12.38 -25.98
N GLY A 106 1.68 12.98 -25.89
CA GLY A 106 2.87 13.09 -25.52
C GLY A 106 3.54 12.01 -25.35
#